data_35b16310b3c83728581d6d9b3eb33fbc
#
_entry.id   35b16310b3c83728581d6d9b3eb33fbc
#
_cell.length_a   1.000
_cell.length_b   1.000
_cell.length_c   1.000
_cell.angle_alpha   90.00
_cell.angle_beta   90.00
_cell.angle_gamma   90.00
#
_symmetry.space_group_name_H-M   'P 1'
#
loop_
_entity.id
_entity.type
_entity.pdbx_description
1 polymer ?
#
loop_
_entity_poly.entity_id
_entity_poly.type
_entity_poly.pdbx_seq_one_letter_code
_entity_poly.pdbx_strand_id
1 'polypeptide(L)'
;MKKNHPFYKKLTALVLGGLMTMSAGTALAADTVDLGLDDSIQMAFENNRTLKQSLANVDSARWNLSSARRSQGPTLSWQGTANRVGGKYYRNADYDNMYGNTLSAGYNLDTSGSLKHTRERAAYALNAADLTLENAKQTIKYQTTSAYYQVLEYRNLVEVQQEAVDVLQEHLNNVNAQFRVGTVAKSDVLSSEVQLANAQQSLVTVQNNYNLAVASLNNIIGLPTDSQLNIKDSLQYTPYDLNLDNCTVYALDNRPDGIAADYAVEQAKQAVEIAKAGHRPTVNASVVRSLTGDDPFDEDITGQWTAGFTANWNLFDNGVTHASVEQAKASLRSSEESAAATKEDIQLNVRQQFLSLQAAEKNIQTTSKAVEQAEEDYKIAQVRYSAGVDTNLSVMDAQEKLTSARTNYYTALYNYNTSKAALDKAMGIPIDIDVPRYVSAQQNGDSPKAALKNALLHEELTKDEEKALREVKPTIKIAAAKEADAQKAANAPTAEQKKAAKEAEKAAKKEAKAKAKAEAKAAKEQAKAEAQAKADAEKAEKAAAADAAKTQAKQEAAPAENVQQESTNVEAELAG
;
A
#
# COMPACT_ATOMS: atom_id res chain seq x y z
N MET A 1 22.36 -48.49 -34.20
CA MET A 1 20.88 -48.46 -34.37
C MET A 1 20.32 -47.33 -33.54
N LYS A 2 19.71 -46.35 -34.18
CA LYS A 2 19.10 -45.14 -33.56
C LYS A 2 17.85 -45.55 -32.78
N LYS A 3 17.73 -45.14 -31.51
CA LYS A 3 16.45 -45.02 -30.81
C LYS A 3 16.31 -43.60 -30.31
N ASN A 4 15.42 -42.86 -30.97
CA ASN A 4 14.93 -41.52 -30.56
C ASN A 4 14.08 -41.66 -29.29
N HIS A 5 14.41 -40.91 -28.27
CA HIS A 5 13.50 -40.68 -27.15
C HIS A 5 12.83 -39.30 -27.31
N PRO A 6 11.48 -39.22 -27.30
CA PRO A 6 10.73 -37.99 -27.53
C PRO A 6 10.34 -37.32 -26.21
N PHE A 7 11.29 -37.02 -25.33
CA PHE A 7 10.94 -36.41 -24.02
C PHE A 7 11.32 -34.93 -23.90
N TYR A 8 12.09 -34.37 -24.85
CA TYR A 8 12.56 -32.98 -24.80
C TYR A 8 11.76 -31.96 -25.60
N LYS A 9 10.66 -32.34 -26.28
CA LYS A 9 9.85 -31.42 -27.14
C LYS A 9 8.56 -30.89 -26.52
N LYS A 10 8.27 -31.18 -25.23
CA LYS A 10 7.03 -30.68 -24.59
C LYS A 10 7.24 -29.64 -23.48
N LEU A 11 8.47 -29.22 -23.19
CA LEU A 11 8.75 -28.25 -22.15
C LEU A 11 9.01 -26.81 -22.68
N THR A 12 9.11 -26.61 -23.98
CA THR A 12 9.35 -25.27 -24.58
C THR A 12 8.12 -24.60 -25.16
N ALA A 13 6.94 -25.24 -25.08
CA ALA A 13 5.69 -24.68 -25.62
C ALA A 13 4.77 -24.04 -24.56
N LEU A 14 5.13 -24.06 -23.27
CA LEU A 14 4.28 -23.55 -22.20
C LEU A 14 4.77 -22.24 -21.58
N VAL A 15 5.87 -21.66 -22.06
CA VAL A 15 6.43 -20.39 -21.57
C VAL A 15 6.18 -19.22 -22.54
N LEU A 16 5.70 -19.46 -23.76
CA LEU A 16 5.46 -18.40 -24.75
C LEU A 16 3.98 -18.05 -25.02
N GLY A 17 3.05 -18.59 -24.22
CA GLY A 17 1.60 -18.33 -24.39
C GLY A 17 1.01 -17.31 -23.41
N GLY A 18 1.80 -16.72 -22.51
CA GLY A 18 1.32 -15.87 -21.41
C GLY A 18 1.58 -14.37 -21.53
N LEU A 19 1.98 -13.88 -22.70
CA LEU A 19 2.33 -12.46 -22.86
C LEU A 19 1.77 -11.93 -24.18
N MET A 20 0.46 -11.65 -24.23
CA MET A 20 -0.18 -10.64 -25.09
C MET A 20 -1.70 -10.66 -24.87
N THR A 21 -2.15 -10.23 -23.70
CA THR A 21 -3.38 -9.46 -23.63
C THR A 21 -2.98 -8.05 -23.21
N MET A 22 -2.44 -7.29 -24.14
CA MET A 22 -2.56 -5.85 -24.08
C MET A 22 -4.05 -5.55 -24.18
N SER A 23 -4.69 -5.36 -23.03
CA SER A 23 -5.94 -4.66 -22.97
C SER A 23 -5.69 -3.28 -23.58
N ALA A 24 -6.27 -3.06 -24.75
CA ALA A 24 -6.49 -1.72 -25.27
C ALA A 24 -7.15 -0.95 -24.12
N GLY A 25 -6.41 0.00 -23.55
CA GLY A 25 -6.95 0.95 -22.59
C GLY A 25 -8.05 1.71 -23.33
N THR A 26 -9.31 1.35 -23.07
CA THR A 26 -10.39 2.29 -23.24
C THR A 26 -9.97 3.50 -22.40
N ALA A 27 -9.80 4.64 -23.04
CA ALA A 27 -9.79 5.92 -22.34
C ALA A 27 -11.15 6.02 -21.65
N LEU A 28 -11.21 5.49 -20.42
CA LEU A 28 -12.29 5.75 -19.50
C LEU A 28 -12.25 7.26 -19.27
N ALA A 29 -13.34 7.93 -19.57
CA ALA A 29 -13.59 9.26 -19.06
C ALA A 29 -13.16 9.24 -17.59
N ALA A 30 -12.41 10.24 -17.16
CA ALA A 30 -11.94 10.35 -15.79
C ALA A 30 -13.17 10.33 -14.87
N ASP A 31 -13.53 9.15 -14.37
CA ASP A 31 -14.58 9.02 -13.36
C ASP A 31 -14.09 9.79 -12.13
N THR A 32 -14.83 10.81 -11.74
CA THR A 32 -14.56 11.54 -10.51
C THR A 32 -14.77 10.58 -9.35
N VAL A 33 -13.71 10.29 -8.60
CA VAL A 33 -13.76 9.41 -7.44
C VAL A 33 -14.24 10.23 -6.25
N ASP A 34 -15.42 9.88 -5.72
CA ASP A 34 -15.90 10.41 -4.44
C ASP A 34 -15.04 9.83 -3.30
N LEU A 35 -14.36 10.69 -2.54
CA LEU A 35 -13.35 10.25 -1.59
C LEU A 35 -13.54 10.96 -0.23
N GLY A 36 -13.66 10.13 0.84
CA GLY A 36 -13.56 10.56 2.22
C GLY A 36 -12.15 10.32 2.78
N LEU A 37 -11.88 10.83 3.99
CA LEU A 37 -10.59 10.62 4.65
C LEU A 37 -10.34 9.11 4.92
N ASP A 38 -11.33 8.40 5.46
CA ASP A 38 -11.20 6.98 5.80
C ASP A 38 -11.04 6.12 4.55
N ASP A 39 -11.76 6.44 3.47
CA ASP A 39 -11.62 5.77 2.17
C ASP A 39 -10.22 5.98 1.59
N SER A 40 -9.68 7.20 1.69
CA SER A 40 -8.31 7.52 1.27
C SER A 40 -7.26 6.71 2.03
N ILE A 41 -7.43 6.57 3.33
CA ILE A 41 -6.53 5.77 4.18
C ILE A 41 -6.63 4.29 3.81
N GLN A 42 -7.84 3.76 3.60
CA GLN A 42 -8.02 2.37 3.18
C GLN A 42 -7.38 2.10 1.83
N MET A 43 -7.61 2.96 0.82
CA MET A 43 -6.98 2.83 -0.50
C MET A 43 -5.45 2.91 -0.43
N ALA A 44 -4.91 3.79 0.43
CA ALA A 44 -3.47 3.88 0.65
C ALA A 44 -2.92 2.56 1.21
N PHE A 45 -3.60 1.92 2.16
CA PHE A 45 -3.16 0.64 2.72
C PHE A 45 -3.21 -0.51 1.71
N GLU A 46 -4.18 -0.52 0.81
CA GLU A 46 -4.29 -1.54 -0.22
C GLU A 46 -3.26 -1.37 -1.35
N ASN A 47 -2.95 -0.12 -1.71
CA ASN A 47 -2.22 0.17 -2.94
C ASN A 47 -0.78 0.66 -2.71
N ASN A 48 -0.46 1.26 -1.56
CA ASN A 48 0.82 1.90 -1.32
C ASN A 48 2.00 0.93 -1.43
N ARG A 49 2.98 1.29 -2.26
CA ARG A 49 4.15 0.44 -2.56
C ARG A 49 5.11 0.29 -1.38
N THR A 50 5.24 1.34 -0.55
CA THR A 50 6.10 1.29 0.64
C THR A 50 5.55 0.29 1.66
N LEU A 51 4.22 0.22 1.81
CA LEU A 51 3.57 -0.75 2.67
C LEU A 51 3.75 -2.18 2.13
N LYS A 52 3.58 -2.38 0.81
CA LYS A 52 3.83 -3.68 0.15
C LYS A 52 5.29 -4.12 0.31
N GLN A 53 6.24 -3.19 0.26
CA GLN A 53 7.66 -3.47 0.54
C GLN A 53 7.88 -3.89 2.01
N SER A 54 7.25 -3.21 2.96
CA SER A 54 7.33 -3.57 4.37
C SER A 54 6.72 -4.94 4.66
N LEU A 55 5.61 -5.30 4.01
CA LEU A 55 5.03 -6.65 4.06
C LEU A 55 6.01 -7.71 3.52
N ALA A 56 6.66 -7.44 2.39
CA ALA A 56 7.68 -8.36 1.85
C ALA A 56 8.89 -8.52 2.78
N ASN A 57 9.26 -7.47 3.54
CA ASN A 57 10.32 -7.56 4.56
C ASN A 57 9.88 -8.46 5.74
N VAL A 58 8.63 -8.39 6.17
CA VAL A 58 8.07 -9.31 7.18
C VAL A 58 8.09 -10.75 6.67
N ASP A 59 7.69 -10.99 5.42
CA ASP A 59 7.75 -12.32 4.83
C ASP A 59 9.19 -12.83 4.74
N SER A 60 10.15 -11.97 4.39
CA SER A 60 11.58 -12.30 4.42
C SER A 60 12.04 -12.70 5.82
N ALA A 61 11.66 -11.95 6.86
CA ALA A 61 11.99 -12.27 8.24
C ALA A 61 11.34 -13.59 8.70
N ARG A 62 10.11 -13.87 8.26
CA ARG A 62 9.39 -15.14 8.50
C ARG A 62 10.13 -16.33 7.87
N TRP A 63 10.59 -16.18 6.63
CA TRP A 63 11.38 -17.22 5.98
C TRP A 63 12.76 -17.38 6.62
N ASN A 64 13.38 -16.31 7.13
CA ASN A 64 14.62 -16.41 7.92
C ASN A 64 14.41 -17.20 9.21
N LEU A 65 13.31 -16.99 9.92
CA LEU A 65 12.95 -17.79 11.09
C LEU A 65 12.71 -19.27 10.70
N SER A 66 11.98 -19.50 9.60
CA SER A 66 11.78 -20.85 9.06
C SER A 66 13.10 -21.53 8.71
N SER A 67 14.04 -20.81 8.08
CA SER A 67 15.39 -21.30 7.78
C SER A 67 16.15 -21.65 9.07
N ALA A 68 16.13 -20.77 10.07
CA ALA A 68 16.77 -21.03 11.37
C ALA A 68 16.18 -22.23 12.12
N ARG A 69 14.88 -22.47 12.00
CA ARG A 69 14.21 -23.67 12.54
C ARG A 69 14.62 -24.94 11.76
N ARG A 70 14.63 -24.86 10.43
CA ARG A 70 14.95 -26.00 9.56
C ARG A 70 16.44 -26.38 9.58
N SER A 71 17.32 -25.43 9.89
CA SER A 71 18.76 -25.73 10.08
C SER A 71 19.05 -26.69 11.24
N GLN A 72 18.08 -26.90 12.15
CA GLN A 72 18.11 -27.92 13.19
C GLN A 72 17.65 -29.30 12.71
N GLY A 73 17.14 -29.41 11.48
CA GLY A 73 16.65 -30.65 10.91
C GLY A 73 17.72 -31.50 10.26
N PRO A 74 17.39 -32.75 9.88
CA PRO A 74 18.28 -33.59 9.12
C PRO A 74 18.52 -33.03 7.72
N THR A 75 19.74 -33.21 7.23
CA THR A 75 20.16 -32.86 5.87
C THR A 75 20.46 -34.10 5.07
N LEU A 76 20.11 -34.11 3.78
CA LEU A 76 20.50 -35.13 2.83
C LEU A 76 21.20 -34.44 1.66
N SER A 77 22.43 -34.82 1.39
CA SER A 77 23.20 -34.25 0.29
C SER A 77 23.80 -35.33 -0.58
N TRP A 78 23.86 -35.08 -1.88
CA TRP A 78 24.57 -35.88 -2.85
C TRP A 78 25.72 -35.05 -3.42
N GLN A 79 26.90 -35.66 -3.54
CA GLN A 79 28.07 -35.04 -4.13
C GLN A 79 28.68 -35.99 -5.17
N GLY A 80 28.76 -35.54 -6.41
CA GLY A 80 29.52 -36.18 -7.46
C GLY A 80 30.89 -35.53 -7.61
N THR A 81 31.93 -36.30 -7.70
CA THR A 81 33.30 -35.82 -7.98
C THR A 81 33.87 -36.54 -9.19
N ALA A 82 34.56 -35.82 -10.05
CA ALA A 82 35.35 -36.35 -11.15
C ALA A 82 36.71 -35.66 -11.11
N ASN A 83 37.72 -36.42 -10.73
CA ASN A 83 39.07 -35.91 -10.58
C ASN A 83 40.00 -36.66 -11.53
N ARG A 84 40.97 -35.96 -12.08
CA ARG A 84 42.10 -36.54 -12.79
C ARG A 84 43.36 -36.24 -11.98
N VAL A 85 43.98 -37.28 -11.49
CA VAL A 85 45.15 -37.21 -10.61
C VAL A 85 46.37 -37.67 -11.37
N GLY A 86 47.43 -36.89 -11.39
CA GLY A 86 48.70 -37.18 -12.06
C GLY A 86 49.88 -36.91 -11.14
N GLY A 87 51.03 -37.47 -11.48
CA GLY A 87 52.30 -37.23 -10.76
C GLY A 87 53.10 -38.47 -10.50
N LYS A 88 54.28 -38.34 -9.88
CA LYS A 88 55.29 -39.39 -9.66
C LYS A 88 54.84 -40.59 -8.78
N TYR A 89 53.68 -40.49 -8.16
CA TYR A 89 53.12 -41.58 -7.31
C TYR A 89 52.51 -42.71 -8.14
N TYR A 90 52.13 -42.46 -9.37
CA TYR A 90 51.50 -43.46 -10.25
C TYR A 90 52.59 -44.06 -11.14
N ARG A 91 53.06 -45.26 -10.80
CA ARG A 91 54.24 -45.90 -11.41
C ARG A 91 54.09 -46.26 -12.89
N ASN A 92 52.90 -46.35 -13.42
CA ASN A 92 52.63 -46.86 -14.77
C ASN A 92 51.73 -45.99 -15.65
N ALA A 93 51.26 -44.84 -15.16
CA ALA A 93 50.45 -43.90 -15.93
C ALA A 93 50.73 -42.46 -15.53
N ASP A 94 50.74 -41.53 -16.47
CA ASP A 94 50.94 -40.09 -16.19
C ASP A 94 49.79 -39.48 -15.42
N TYR A 95 48.65 -40.16 -15.36
CA TYR A 95 47.44 -39.70 -14.66
C TYR A 95 46.50 -40.90 -14.43
N ASP A 96 45.55 -40.71 -13.47
CA ASP A 96 44.45 -41.62 -13.22
C ASP A 96 43.16 -40.85 -13.04
N ASN A 97 42.05 -41.42 -13.45
CA ASN A 97 40.73 -40.80 -13.27
C ASN A 97 40.08 -41.38 -12.01
N MET A 98 39.50 -40.52 -11.20
CA MET A 98 38.75 -40.92 -10.00
C MET A 98 37.37 -40.31 -10.04
N TYR A 99 36.38 -41.14 -10.07
CA TYR A 99 34.98 -40.75 -9.99
C TYR A 99 34.41 -41.14 -8.64
N GLY A 100 33.77 -40.20 -7.95
CA GLY A 100 33.16 -40.44 -6.63
C GLY A 100 31.72 -39.98 -6.60
N ASN A 101 30.87 -40.81 -6.02
CA ASN A 101 29.48 -40.48 -5.71
C ASN A 101 29.27 -40.67 -4.21
N THR A 102 28.96 -39.59 -3.50
CA THR A 102 28.78 -39.63 -2.04
C THR A 102 27.38 -39.15 -1.71
N LEU A 103 26.60 -39.99 -1.04
CA LEU A 103 25.32 -39.65 -0.44
C LEU A 103 25.52 -39.51 1.06
N SER A 104 25.22 -38.36 1.61
CA SER A 104 25.41 -38.02 3.03
C SER A 104 24.10 -37.62 3.67
N ALA A 105 23.71 -38.25 4.75
CA ALA A 105 22.64 -37.78 5.65
C ALA A 105 23.29 -37.31 6.95
N GLY A 106 22.96 -36.09 7.38
CA GLY A 106 23.52 -35.46 8.58
C GLY A 106 22.45 -34.89 9.50
N TYR A 107 22.74 -34.89 10.79
CA TYR A 107 21.92 -34.24 11.81
C TYR A 107 22.80 -33.58 12.86
N ASN A 108 22.65 -32.23 12.98
CA ASN A 108 23.36 -31.44 13.99
C ASN A 108 22.65 -31.53 15.33
N LEU A 109 23.31 -32.11 16.32
CA LEU A 109 22.85 -32.10 17.71
C LEU A 109 23.26 -30.77 18.33
N ASP A 110 22.26 -29.97 18.78
CA ASP A 110 22.53 -28.66 19.37
C ASP A 110 23.09 -28.77 20.80
N THR A 111 24.24 -29.34 20.94
CA THR A 111 24.95 -29.50 22.22
C THR A 111 25.53 -28.19 22.73
N SER A 112 25.88 -27.28 21.83
CA SER A 112 26.41 -25.96 22.15
C SER A 112 25.34 -24.94 22.50
N GLY A 113 24.08 -25.15 22.11
CA GLY A 113 22.98 -24.20 22.22
C GLY A 113 23.00 -23.11 21.13
N SER A 114 23.94 -23.15 20.19
CA SER A 114 24.07 -22.14 19.13
C SER A 114 22.85 -22.11 18.21
N LEU A 115 22.32 -23.28 17.83
CA LEU A 115 21.14 -23.36 16.96
C LEU A 115 19.88 -22.84 17.66
N LYS A 116 19.73 -23.12 18.97
CA LYS A 116 18.64 -22.58 19.78
C LYS A 116 18.68 -21.04 19.77
N HIS A 117 19.82 -20.45 20.11
CA HIS A 117 19.97 -18.99 20.18
C HIS A 117 19.87 -18.33 18.79
N THR A 118 20.31 -19.00 17.72
CA THR A 118 20.10 -18.53 16.34
C THR A 118 18.61 -18.47 15.99
N ARG A 119 17.82 -19.46 16.38
CA ARG A 119 16.36 -19.46 16.20
C ARG A 119 15.69 -18.35 17.00
N GLU A 120 16.08 -18.18 18.27
CA GLU A 120 15.55 -17.11 19.14
C GLU A 120 15.86 -15.72 18.57
N ARG A 121 17.09 -15.50 18.09
CA ARG A 121 17.48 -14.28 17.40
C ARG A 121 16.62 -14.01 16.16
N ALA A 122 16.37 -15.04 15.34
CA ALA A 122 15.53 -14.92 14.17
C ALA A 122 14.05 -14.65 14.53
N ALA A 123 13.54 -15.18 15.66
CA ALA A 123 12.21 -14.89 16.16
C ALA A 123 12.07 -13.41 16.60
N TYR A 124 13.06 -12.88 17.35
CA TYR A 124 13.08 -11.46 17.71
C TYR A 124 13.22 -10.56 16.47
N ALA A 125 13.95 -10.99 15.44
CA ALA A 125 14.06 -10.26 14.17
C ALA A 125 12.70 -10.20 13.44
N LEU A 126 11.90 -11.28 13.47
CA LEU A 126 10.55 -11.27 12.92
C LEU A 126 9.64 -10.30 13.68
N ASN A 127 9.67 -10.33 15.02
CA ASN A 127 8.89 -9.41 15.84
C ASN A 127 9.26 -7.93 15.56
N ALA A 128 10.54 -7.63 15.39
CA ALA A 128 11.00 -6.29 15.01
C ALA A 128 10.53 -5.89 13.59
N ALA A 129 10.48 -6.84 12.66
CA ALA A 129 9.97 -6.59 11.31
C ALA A 129 8.46 -6.31 11.30
N ASP A 130 7.67 -7.03 12.12
CA ASP A 130 6.24 -6.76 12.29
C ASP A 130 5.98 -5.35 12.88
N LEU A 131 6.79 -4.92 13.85
CA LEU A 131 6.72 -3.56 14.39
C LEU A 131 7.14 -2.50 13.37
N THR A 132 8.13 -2.79 12.54
CA THR A 132 8.52 -1.92 11.43
C THR A 132 7.37 -1.75 10.43
N LEU A 133 6.62 -2.82 10.15
CA LEU A 133 5.41 -2.76 9.33
C LEU A 133 4.33 -1.89 9.99
N GLU A 134 4.12 -2.02 11.31
CA GLU A 134 3.14 -1.19 12.02
C GLU A 134 3.53 0.30 11.99
N ASN A 135 4.81 0.60 12.20
CA ASN A 135 5.33 1.98 12.04
C ASN A 135 5.18 2.51 10.60
N ALA A 136 5.36 1.65 9.60
CA ALA A 136 5.11 2.02 8.21
C ALA A 136 3.63 2.35 7.97
N LYS A 137 2.69 1.58 8.53
CA LYS A 137 1.25 1.86 8.47
C LYS A 137 0.90 3.20 9.10
N GLN A 138 1.40 3.47 10.31
CA GLN A 138 1.20 4.75 10.98
C GLN A 138 1.75 5.92 10.16
N THR A 139 2.89 5.71 9.50
CA THR A 139 3.50 6.70 8.62
C THR A 139 2.63 6.96 7.38
N ILE A 140 2.14 5.92 6.72
CA ILE A 140 1.25 6.04 5.55
C ILE A 140 -0.08 6.70 5.95
N LYS A 141 -0.67 6.32 7.09
CA LYS A 141 -1.88 6.98 7.61
C LYS A 141 -1.66 8.49 7.78
N TYR A 142 -0.57 8.87 8.43
CA TYR A 142 -0.21 10.28 8.62
C TYR A 142 -0.01 11.01 7.28
N GLN A 143 0.76 10.40 6.36
CA GLN A 143 1.02 11.00 5.04
C GLN A 143 -0.27 11.17 4.23
N THR A 144 -1.14 10.17 4.23
CA THR A 144 -2.45 10.24 3.56
C THR A 144 -3.33 11.32 4.17
N THR A 145 -3.42 11.36 5.51
CA THR A 145 -4.20 12.37 6.24
C THR A 145 -3.69 13.78 5.98
N SER A 146 -2.36 13.99 6.01
CA SER A 146 -1.74 15.29 5.72
C SER A 146 -1.98 15.73 4.27
N ALA A 147 -1.79 14.83 3.29
CA ALA A 147 -2.05 15.13 1.89
C ALA A 147 -3.54 15.40 1.62
N TYR A 148 -4.44 14.67 2.28
CA TYR A 148 -5.89 14.89 2.19
C TYR A 148 -6.29 16.28 2.70
N TYR A 149 -5.81 16.68 3.88
CA TYR A 149 -6.07 18.01 4.41
C TYR A 149 -5.41 19.11 3.58
N GLN A 150 -4.28 18.83 2.93
CA GLN A 150 -3.64 19.77 2.01
C GLN A 150 -4.49 20.03 0.76
N VAL A 151 -5.14 19.00 0.21
CA VAL A 151 -6.12 19.20 -0.89
C VAL A 151 -7.29 20.06 -0.44
N LEU A 152 -7.81 19.83 0.78
CA LEU A 152 -8.89 20.66 1.34
C LEU A 152 -8.46 22.11 1.57
N GLU A 153 -7.23 22.33 2.09
CA GLU A 153 -6.65 23.65 2.24
C GLU A 153 -6.64 24.39 0.90
N TYR A 154 -5.96 23.81 -0.09
CA TYR A 154 -5.85 24.48 -1.39
C TYR A 154 -7.18 24.66 -2.11
N ARG A 155 -8.14 23.76 -1.93
CA ARG A 155 -9.51 23.98 -2.44
C ARG A 155 -10.11 25.26 -1.86
N ASN A 156 -10.06 25.42 -0.54
CA ASN A 156 -10.57 26.61 0.13
C ASN A 156 -9.79 27.88 -0.27
N LEU A 157 -8.46 27.76 -0.46
CA LEU A 157 -7.65 28.88 -0.92
C LEU A 157 -7.98 29.27 -2.37
N VAL A 158 -8.31 28.33 -3.25
CA VAL A 158 -8.82 28.63 -4.60
C VAL A 158 -10.14 29.40 -4.52
N GLU A 159 -11.06 28.99 -3.65
CA GLU A 159 -12.34 29.71 -3.44
C GLU A 159 -12.09 31.14 -2.96
N VAL A 160 -11.19 31.33 -1.98
CA VAL A 160 -10.81 32.66 -1.46
C VAL A 160 -10.21 33.55 -2.56
N GLN A 161 -9.30 33.00 -3.38
CA GLN A 161 -8.68 33.79 -4.45
C GLN A 161 -9.63 34.03 -5.62
N GLN A 162 -10.54 33.13 -5.93
CA GLN A 162 -11.58 33.34 -6.94
C GLN A 162 -12.53 34.44 -6.50
N GLU A 163 -13.00 34.41 -5.24
CA GLU A 163 -13.83 35.48 -4.68
C GLU A 163 -13.13 36.85 -4.74
N ALA A 164 -11.82 36.89 -4.42
CA ALA A 164 -11.04 38.12 -4.52
C ALA A 164 -10.96 38.65 -5.96
N VAL A 165 -10.78 37.78 -6.95
CA VAL A 165 -10.79 38.14 -8.38
C VAL A 165 -12.15 38.68 -8.78
N ASP A 166 -13.25 38.03 -8.39
CA ASP A 166 -14.62 38.42 -8.75
C ASP A 166 -14.96 39.79 -8.14
N VAL A 167 -14.62 40.00 -6.86
CA VAL A 167 -14.83 41.28 -6.17
C VAL A 167 -14.00 42.39 -6.79
N LEU A 168 -12.72 42.17 -7.12
CA LEU A 168 -11.87 43.18 -7.75
C LEU A 168 -12.31 43.48 -9.19
N GLN A 169 -12.83 42.49 -9.92
CA GLN A 169 -13.41 42.72 -11.24
C GLN A 169 -14.67 43.61 -11.18
N GLU A 170 -15.56 43.35 -10.20
CA GLU A 170 -16.72 44.17 -9.97
C GLU A 170 -16.32 45.61 -9.57
N HIS A 171 -15.34 45.72 -8.66
CA HIS A 171 -14.80 47.02 -8.25
C HIS A 171 -14.21 47.80 -9.44
N LEU A 172 -13.41 47.18 -10.29
CA LEU A 172 -12.86 47.78 -11.51
C LEU A 172 -13.97 48.25 -12.45
N ASN A 173 -15.05 47.49 -12.61
CA ASN A 173 -16.21 47.89 -13.41
C ASN A 173 -16.86 49.17 -12.86
N ASN A 174 -17.00 49.28 -11.53
CA ASN A 174 -17.52 50.44 -10.83
C ASN A 174 -16.62 51.66 -11.00
N VAL A 175 -15.28 51.50 -10.80
CA VAL A 175 -14.28 52.55 -11.01
C VAL A 175 -14.28 53.03 -12.47
N ASN A 176 -14.38 52.13 -13.44
CA ASN A 176 -14.51 52.48 -14.86
C ASN A 176 -15.79 53.27 -15.16
N ALA A 177 -16.91 52.95 -14.52
CA ALA A 177 -18.15 53.72 -14.66
C ALA A 177 -18.01 55.14 -14.09
N GLN A 178 -17.39 55.29 -12.91
CA GLN A 178 -17.08 56.56 -12.28
C GLN A 178 -16.11 57.42 -13.10
N PHE A 179 -15.08 56.78 -13.71
CA PHE A 179 -14.16 57.48 -14.61
C PHE A 179 -14.85 58.03 -15.84
N ARG A 180 -15.77 57.28 -16.45
CA ARG A 180 -16.55 57.75 -17.62
C ARG A 180 -17.39 59.00 -17.34
N VAL A 181 -17.88 59.15 -16.09
CA VAL A 181 -18.63 60.34 -15.67
C VAL A 181 -17.72 61.39 -15.04
N GLY A 182 -16.43 61.19 -14.98
CA GLY A 182 -15.41 62.15 -14.53
C GLY A 182 -15.27 62.32 -13.02
N THR A 183 -15.77 61.37 -12.21
CA THR A 183 -15.71 61.46 -10.74
C THR A 183 -14.44 60.87 -10.13
N VAL A 184 -13.67 60.06 -10.87
CA VAL A 184 -12.39 59.48 -10.43
C VAL A 184 -11.29 59.71 -11.46
N ALA A 185 -10.02 59.64 -11.04
CA ALA A 185 -8.86 59.83 -11.90
C ALA A 185 -8.50 58.54 -12.70
N LYS A 186 -7.77 58.71 -13.82
CA LYS A 186 -7.25 57.61 -14.62
C LYS A 186 -6.30 56.72 -13.80
N SER A 187 -5.58 57.28 -12.82
CA SER A 187 -4.73 56.55 -11.88
C SER A 187 -5.48 55.47 -11.10
N ASP A 188 -6.75 55.75 -10.71
CA ASP A 188 -7.56 54.83 -9.92
C ASP A 188 -7.97 53.59 -10.75
N VAL A 189 -8.30 53.83 -12.05
CA VAL A 189 -8.54 52.75 -13.00
C VAL A 189 -7.30 51.87 -13.16
N LEU A 190 -6.13 52.45 -13.44
CA LEU A 190 -4.88 51.72 -13.62
C LEU A 190 -4.45 50.94 -12.36
N SER A 191 -4.63 51.55 -11.18
CA SER A 191 -4.34 50.85 -9.90
C SER A 191 -5.28 49.66 -9.71
N SER A 192 -6.57 49.77 -10.02
CA SER A 192 -7.53 48.69 -9.93
C SER A 192 -7.25 47.58 -10.96
N GLU A 193 -6.81 47.92 -12.19
CA GLU A 193 -6.36 46.94 -13.19
C GLU A 193 -5.14 46.15 -12.73
N VAL A 194 -4.14 46.81 -12.13
CA VAL A 194 -2.95 46.16 -11.57
C VAL A 194 -3.32 45.20 -10.43
N GLN A 195 -4.19 45.64 -9.53
CA GLN A 195 -4.61 44.80 -8.39
C GLN A 195 -5.40 43.57 -8.86
N LEU A 196 -6.28 43.72 -9.84
CA LEU A 196 -6.96 42.59 -10.46
C LEU A 196 -5.98 41.60 -11.12
N ALA A 197 -4.99 42.11 -11.87
CA ALA A 197 -3.97 41.27 -12.49
C ALA A 197 -3.14 40.50 -11.46
N ASN A 198 -2.80 41.12 -10.32
CA ASN A 198 -2.11 40.44 -9.21
C ASN A 198 -2.98 39.34 -8.58
N ALA A 199 -4.27 39.60 -8.37
CA ALA A 199 -5.22 38.61 -7.86
C ALA A 199 -5.38 37.43 -8.82
N GLN A 200 -5.49 37.68 -10.13
CA GLN A 200 -5.54 36.64 -11.15
C GLN A 200 -4.26 35.77 -11.16
N GLN A 201 -3.09 36.40 -11.03
CA GLN A 201 -1.80 35.64 -10.89
C GLN A 201 -1.80 34.75 -9.63
N SER A 202 -2.27 35.29 -8.50
CA SER A 202 -2.38 34.52 -7.25
C SER A 202 -3.33 33.33 -7.40
N LEU A 203 -4.49 33.53 -8.06
CA LEU A 203 -5.43 32.45 -8.35
C LEU A 203 -4.79 31.34 -9.20
N VAL A 204 -4.06 31.69 -10.26
CA VAL A 204 -3.33 30.69 -11.10
C VAL A 204 -2.33 29.91 -10.26
N THR A 205 -1.62 30.58 -9.35
CA THR A 205 -0.63 29.94 -8.48
C THR A 205 -1.30 28.95 -7.52
N VAL A 206 -2.37 29.35 -6.86
CA VAL A 206 -3.09 28.50 -5.90
C VAL A 206 -3.79 27.34 -6.62
N GLN A 207 -4.36 27.57 -7.81
CA GLN A 207 -4.94 26.52 -8.63
C GLN A 207 -3.90 25.45 -9.04
N ASN A 208 -2.69 25.88 -9.39
CA ASN A 208 -1.59 24.94 -9.66
C ASN A 208 -1.21 24.14 -8.40
N ASN A 209 -1.15 24.78 -7.24
CA ASN A 209 -0.86 24.10 -5.97
C ASN A 209 -1.94 23.10 -5.60
N TYR A 210 -3.21 23.41 -5.86
CA TYR A 210 -4.33 22.48 -5.71
C TYR A 210 -4.14 21.24 -6.59
N ASN A 211 -3.82 21.43 -7.88
CA ASN A 211 -3.59 20.32 -8.81
C ASN A 211 -2.39 19.44 -8.36
N LEU A 212 -1.32 20.06 -7.86
CA LEU A 212 -0.16 19.33 -7.32
C LEU A 212 -0.51 18.56 -6.05
N ALA A 213 -1.33 19.11 -5.16
CA ALA A 213 -1.80 18.43 -3.96
C ALA A 213 -2.67 17.22 -4.31
N VAL A 214 -3.59 17.35 -5.28
CA VAL A 214 -4.39 16.24 -5.81
C VAL A 214 -3.51 15.15 -6.40
N ALA A 215 -2.53 15.49 -7.23
CA ALA A 215 -1.59 14.53 -7.80
C ALA A 215 -0.74 13.83 -6.73
N SER A 216 -0.35 14.54 -5.67
CA SER A 216 0.38 13.98 -4.53
C SER A 216 -0.49 12.98 -3.74
N LEU A 217 -1.73 13.32 -3.45
CA LEU A 217 -2.68 12.41 -2.79
C LEU A 217 -2.91 11.17 -3.66
N ASN A 218 -3.17 11.32 -4.96
CA ASN A 218 -3.33 10.22 -5.90
C ASN A 218 -2.14 9.26 -5.87
N ASN A 219 -0.92 9.79 -5.86
CA ASN A 219 0.29 8.96 -5.76
C ASN A 219 0.37 8.16 -4.45
N ILE A 220 -0.03 8.74 -3.31
CA ILE A 220 -0.02 8.09 -2.00
C ILE A 220 -1.05 6.96 -1.95
N ILE A 221 -2.27 7.21 -2.45
CA ILE A 221 -3.37 6.23 -2.46
C ILE A 221 -3.30 5.22 -3.61
N GLY A 222 -2.33 5.41 -4.53
CA GLY A 222 -2.06 4.48 -5.63
C GLY A 222 -2.98 4.64 -6.84
N LEU A 223 -3.61 5.80 -7.01
CA LEU A 223 -4.34 6.16 -8.23
C LEU A 223 -3.41 6.79 -9.28
N PRO A 224 -3.80 6.80 -10.57
CA PRO A 224 -3.14 7.62 -11.57
C PRO A 224 -3.09 9.09 -11.15
N THR A 225 -1.98 9.78 -11.39
CA THR A 225 -1.74 11.14 -10.91
C THR A 225 -2.66 12.20 -11.54
N ASP A 226 -3.29 11.88 -12.65
CA ASP A 226 -4.24 12.69 -13.41
C ASP A 226 -5.72 12.43 -13.05
N SER A 227 -5.99 11.51 -12.10
CA SER A 227 -7.34 11.22 -11.62
C SER A 227 -7.96 12.43 -10.94
N GLN A 228 -9.23 12.72 -11.26
CA GLN A 228 -9.98 13.79 -10.61
C GLN A 228 -10.63 13.26 -9.33
N LEU A 229 -10.45 13.99 -8.24
CA LEU A 229 -11.02 13.68 -6.93
C LEU A 229 -12.19 14.61 -6.62
N ASN A 230 -13.28 14.05 -6.12
CA ASN A 230 -14.39 14.80 -5.55
C ASN A 230 -14.40 14.58 -4.03
N ILE A 231 -13.82 15.54 -3.30
CA ILE A 231 -13.73 15.50 -1.84
C ILE A 231 -14.89 16.30 -1.26
N LYS A 232 -15.79 15.62 -0.51
CA LYS A 232 -16.99 16.26 0.07
C LYS A 232 -16.75 16.85 1.45
N ASP A 233 -15.69 16.46 2.12
CA ASP A 233 -15.36 16.93 3.46
C ASP A 233 -14.95 18.41 3.46
N SER A 234 -15.06 19.05 4.62
CA SER A 234 -14.59 20.41 4.86
C SER A 234 -13.58 20.44 6.00
N LEU A 235 -12.65 21.40 5.95
CA LEU A 235 -11.73 21.65 7.06
C LEU A 235 -12.51 22.19 8.25
N GLN A 236 -12.49 21.42 9.35
CA GLN A 236 -13.18 21.79 10.59
C GLN A 236 -12.23 21.71 11.79
N TYR A 237 -12.48 22.58 12.76
CA TYR A 237 -11.83 22.49 14.06
C TYR A 237 -12.62 21.55 14.97
N THR A 238 -11.97 20.51 15.46
CA THR A 238 -12.50 19.60 16.48
C THR A 238 -11.57 19.63 17.69
N PRO A 239 -11.99 20.10 18.85
CA PRO A 239 -11.13 20.14 20.04
C PRO A 239 -10.48 18.80 20.34
N TYR A 240 -9.22 18.82 20.75
CA TYR A 240 -8.43 17.62 21.07
C TYR A 240 -7.79 17.82 22.45
N ASP A 241 -8.52 17.42 23.49
CA ASP A 241 -8.10 17.64 24.87
C ASP A 241 -7.25 16.47 25.38
N LEU A 242 -5.95 16.67 25.42
CA LEU A 242 -4.96 15.71 25.92
C LEU A 242 -3.97 16.37 26.87
N ASN A 243 -3.43 15.56 27.81
CA ASN A 243 -2.34 15.96 28.68
C ASN A 243 -1.01 15.42 28.15
N LEU A 244 0.03 16.27 28.11
CA LEU A 244 1.37 15.92 27.62
C LEU A 244 1.96 14.69 28.33
N ASP A 245 1.84 14.62 29.66
CA ASP A 245 2.43 13.52 30.43
C ASP A 245 1.77 12.18 30.06
N ASN A 246 0.44 12.17 29.91
CA ASN A 246 -0.30 10.99 29.46
C ASN A 246 0.11 10.57 28.04
N CYS A 247 0.26 11.53 27.12
CA CYS A 247 0.73 11.26 25.75
C CYS A 247 2.13 10.64 25.75
N THR A 248 3.03 11.15 26.60
CA THR A 248 4.42 10.66 26.68
C THR A 248 4.49 9.24 27.24
N VAL A 249 3.77 8.95 28.33
CA VAL A 249 3.70 7.59 28.89
C VAL A 249 3.10 6.63 27.89
N TYR A 250 2.02 7.03 27.25
CA TYR A 250 1.38 6.21 26.21
C TYR A 250 2.33 5.89 25.05
N ALA A 251 3.07 6.88 24.57
CA ALA A 251 4.00 6.71 23.45
C ALA A 251 5.15 5.74 23.81
N LEU A 252 5.72 5.86 25.00
CA LEU A 252 6.80 4.98 25.46
C LEU A 252 6.37 3.51 25.54
N ASP A 253 5.09 3.26 25.89
CA ASP A 253 4.57 1.90 26.02
C ASP A 253 4.08 1.31 24.68
N ASN A 254 3.72 2.15 23.70
CA ASN A 254 2.98 1.68 22.53
C ASN A 254 3.66 1.96 21.20
N ARG A 255 4.66 2.83 21.14
CA ARG A 255 5.31 3.15 19.87
C ARG A 255 6.07 1.95 19.32
N PRO A 256 5.80 1.57 18.05
CA PRO A 256 6.42 0.39 17.45
C PRO A 256 7.95 0.47 17.35
N ASP A 257 8.51 1.65 17.11
CA ASP A 257 9.96 1.85 17.02
C ASP A 257 10.67 1.68 18.36
N GLY A 258 10.04 2.12 19.49
CA GLY A 258 10.55 1.89 20.82
C GLY A 258 10.60 0.41 21.19
N ILE A 259 9.50 -0.30 20.93
CA ILE A 259 9.42 -1.75 21.16
C ILE A 259 10.37 -2.51 20.22
N ALA A 260 10.53 -2.08 18.96
CA ALA A 260 11.47 -2.67 18.03
C ALA A 260 12.93 -2.51 18.50
N ALA A 261 13.27 -1.37 19.11
CA ALA A 261 14.58 -1.15 19.72
C ALA A 261 14.84 -2.12 20.91
N ASP A 262 13.83 -2.39 21.74
CA ASP A 262 13.94 -3.41 22.79
C ASP A 262 14.17 -4.81 22.20
N TYR A 263 13.50 -5.18 21.08
CA TYR A 263 13.80 -6.45 20.39
C TYR A 263 15.19 -6.48 19.74
N ALA A 264 15.74 -5.34 19.32
CA ALA A 264 17.13 -5.28 18.85
C ALA A 264 18.13 -5.59 19.97
N VAL A 265 17.84 -5.15 21.20
CA VAL A 265 18.63 -5.54 22.39
C VAL A 265 18.53 -7.04 22.65
N GLU A 266 17.32 -7.64 22.59
CA GLU A 266 17.15 -9.07 22.75
C GLU A 266 17.89 -9.87 21.66
N GLN A 267 17.88 -9.41 20.41
CA GLN A 267 18.68 -10.01 19.33
C GLN A 267 20.18 -9.96 19.64
N ALA A 268 20.68 -8.85 20.18
CA ALA A 268 22.07 -8.68 20.57
C ALA A 268 22.45 -9.61 21.75
N LYS A 269 21.54 -9.81 22.74
CA LYS A 269 21.72 -10.79 23.80
C LYS A 269 21.87 -12.21 23.25
N GLN A 270 21.03 -12.58 22.28
CA GLN A 270 21.16 -13.89 21.63
C GLN A 270 22.48 -14.02 20.85
N ALA A 271 22.98 -12.94 20.24
CA ALA A 271 24.28 -12.94 19.56
C ALA A 271 25.44 -13.21 20.54
N VAL A 272 25.36 -12.68 21.76
CA VAL A 272 26.35 -12.98 22.83
C VAL A 272 26.31 -14.49 23.18
N GLU A 273 25.12 -15.08 23.33
CA GLU A 273 25.00 -16.52 23.64
C GLU A 273 25.49 -17.40 22.48
N ILE A 274 25.25 -16.99 21.22
CA ILE A 274 25.82 -17.66 20.04
C ILE A 274 27.35 -17.59 20.06
N ALA A 275 27.94 -16.45 20.38
CA ALA A 275 29.41 -16.32 20.50
C ALA A 275 29.97 -17.21 21.63
N LYS A 276 29.31 -17.26 22.80
CA LYS A 276 29.67 -18.14 23.92
C LYS A 276 29.61 -19.63 23.56
N ALA A 277 28.73 -20.02 22.62
CA ALA A 277 28.61 -21.38 22.15
C ALA A 277 29.89 -21.89 21.48
N GLY A 278 30.77 -21.01 21.00
CA GLY A 278 32.10 -21.36 20.48
C GLY A 278 33.04 -22.03 21.48
N HIS A 279 32.79 -21.86 22.79
CA HIS A 279 33.53 -22.61 23.85
C HIS A 279 33.00 -24.03 24.12
N ARG A 280 31.88 -24.42 23.50
CA ARG A 280 31.22 -25.69 23.77
C ARG A 280 31.43 -26.66 22.61
N PRO A 281 31.46 -27.99 22.87
CA PRO A 281 31.58 -28.99 21.80
C PRO A 281 30.32 -28.97 20.92
N THR A 282 30.53 -29.18 19.62
CA THR A 282 29.45 -29.44 18.66
C THR A 282 29.46 -30.92 18.29
N VAL A 283 28.29 -31.54 18.19
CA VAL A 283 28.14 -32.96 17.85
C VAL A 283 27.28 -33.11 16.61
N ASN A 284 27.77 -33.86 15.64
CA ASN A 284 27.05 -34.17 14.41
C ASN A 284 26.89 -35.67 14.28
N ALA A 285 25.68 -36.15 14.04
CA ALA A 285 25.40 -37.52 13.62
C ALA A 285 25.39 -37.58 12.09
N SER A 286 26.07 -38.52 11.48
CA SER A 286 26.09 -38.66 10.03
C SER A 286 26.05 -40.11 9.58
N VAL A 287 25.42 -40.33 8.42
CA VAL A 287 25.48 -41.58 7.65
C VAL A 287 25.92 -41.21 6.24
N VAL A 288 27.02 -41.78 5.82
CA VAL A 288 27.63 -41.49 4.51
C VAL A 288 27.72 -42.78 3.73
N ARG A 289 27.27 -42.80 2.49
CA ARG A 289 27.57 -43.85 1.52
C ARG A 289 28.41 -43.24 0.40
N SER A 290 29.62 -43.76 0.25
CA SER A 290 30.55 -43.38 -0.79
C SER A 290 30.76 -44.54 -1.78
N LEU A 291 30.72 -44.18 -3.06
CA LEU A 291 31.02 -45.05 -4.19
C LEU A 291 32.19 -44.43 -4.93
N THR A 292 33.27 -45.16 -5.14
CA THR A 292 34.46 -44.62 -5.83
C THR A 292 34.92 -45.62 -6.88
N GLY A 293 35.26 -45.19 -8.07
CA GLY A 293 35.76 -45.96 -9.19
C GLY A 293 36.58 -45.12 -10.16
N ASP A 294 37.24 -45.76 -11.08
CA ASP A 294 38.02 -45.14 -12.17
C ASP A 294 37.20 -44.90 -13.45
N ASP A 295 35.99 -45.46 -13.53
CA ASP A 295 34.97 -45.17 -14.54
C ASP A 295 33.66 -44.68 -13.86
N PRO A 296 32.96 -43.65 -14.42
CA PRO A 296 31.73 -43.13 -13.85
C PRO A 296 30.54 -44.10 -13.83
N PHE A 297 30.60 -45.17 -14.65
CA PHE A 297 29.52 -46.15 -14.85
C PHE A 297 29.98 -47.62 -14.69
N ASP A 298 31.09 -47.85 -14.00
CA ASP A 298 31.62 -49.19 -13.75
C ASP A 298 30.68 -49.97 -12.83
N GLU A 299 30.45 -51.25 -13.15
CA GLU A 299 29.66 -52.19 -12.34
C GLU A 299 30.42 -52.66 -11.08
N ASP A 300 31.75 -52.55 -11.07
CA ASP A 300 32.65 -52.93 -9.97
C ASP A 300 32.96 -51.80 -8.97
N ILE A 301 32.08 -50.82 -8.84
CA ILE A 301 32.27 -49.70 -7.93
C ILE A 301 32.44 -50.16 -6.48
N THR A 302 33.56 -49.80 -5.89
CA THR A 302 33.81 -50.06 -4.46
C THR A 302 32.92 -49.16 -3.60
N GLY A 303 31.96 -49.75 -2.89
CA GLY A 303 31.00 -49.04 -2.05
C GLY A 303 31.31 -49.17 -0.56
N GLN A 304 31.47 -48.05 0.13
CA GLN A 304 31.60 -48.00 1.59
C GLN A 304 30.44 -47.21 2.20
N TRP A 305 29.94 -47.68 3.34
CA TRP A 305 29.06 -46.85 4.16
C TRP A 305 29.69 -46.64 5.54
N THR A 306 29.48 -45.47 6.11
CA THR A 306 29.94 -45.06 7.43
C THR A 306 28.80 -44.41 8.17
N ALA A 307 28.51 -44.81 9.40
CA ALA A 307 27.57 -44.16 10.28
C ALA A 307 28.24 -43.89 11.62
N GLY A 308 28.07 -42.70 12.14
CA GLY A 308 28.73 -42.34 13.40
C GLY A 308 28.35 -40.94 13.90
N PHE A 309 28.97 -40.60 15.02
CA PHE A 309 28.91 -39.28 15.63
C PHE A 309 30.30 -38.68 15.58
N THR A 310 30.35 -37.40 15.18
CA THR A 310 31.58 -36.61 15.21
C THR A 310 31.38 -35.46 16.20
N ALA A 311 32.24 -35.42 17.24
CA ALA A 311 32.27 -34.32 18.20
C ALA A 311 33.50 -33.45 17.91
N ASN A 312 33.29 -32.14 17.72
CA ASN A 312 34.35 -31.16 17.54
C ASN A 312 34.36 -30.21 18.73
N TRP A 313 35.53 -30.04 19.37
CA TRP A 313 35.71 -29.11 20.47
C TRP A 313 37.06 -28.42 20.36
N ASN A 314 37.02 -27.10 20.25
CA ASN A 314 38.24 -26.29 20.28
C ASN A 314 38.66 -26.07 21.74
N LEU A 315 39.62 -26.84 22.22
CA LEU A 315 40.13 -26.72 23.58
C LEU A 315 41.01 -25.48 23.78
N PHE A 316 41.68 -25.04 22.70
CA PHE A 316 42.53 -23.86 22.69
C PHE A 316 42.49 -23.21 21.31
N ASP A 317 42.08 -21.95 21.26
CA ASP A 317 41.92 -21.15 20.04
C ASP A 317 42.68 -19.83 20.09
N ASN A 318 43.67 -19.72 20.94
CA ASN A 318 44.45 -18.50 21.16
C ASN A 318 43.59 -17.25 21.49
N GLY A 319 42.43 -17.45 22.12
CA GLY A 319 41.54 -16.37 22.56
C GLY A 319 40.59 -15.83 21.50
N VAL A 320 40.46 -16.45 20.32
CA VAL A 320 39.56 -16.02 19.25
C VAL A 320 38.10 -16.03 19.70
N THR A 321 37.65 -17.10 20.37
CA THR A 321 36.28 -17.17 20.92
C THR A 321 36.07 -16.12 22.02
N HIS A 322 37.06 -15.90 22.89
CA HIS A 322 36.98 -14.85 23.91
C HIS A 322 36.81 -13.45 23.26
N ALA A 323 37.63 -13.12 22.25
CA ALA A 323 37.53 -11.87 21.53
C ALA A 323 36.16 -11.71 20.84
N SER A 324 35.61 -12.79 20.26
CA SER A 324 34.27 -12.81 19.64
C SER A 324 33.16 -12.55 20.67
N VAL A 325 33.27 -13.09 21.87
CA VAL A 325 32.32 -12.83 22.98
C VAL A 325 32.39 -11.38 23.42
N GLU A 326 33.60 -10.82 23.59
CA GLU A 326 33.75 -9.40 23.99
C GLU A 326 33.26 -8.44 22.89
N GLN A 327 33.48 -8.77 21.61
CA GLN A 327 32.89 -8.04 20.48
C GLN A 327 31.35 -8.07 20.52
N ALA A 328 30.75 -9.24 20.76
CA ALA A 328 29.30 -9.37 20.87
C ALA A 328 28.73 -8.60 22.08
N LYS A 329 29.44 -8.59 23.21
CA LYS A 329 29.07 -7.77 24.39
C LYS A 329 29.19 -6.26 24.10
N ALA A 330 30.19 -5.84 23.36
CA ALA A 330 30.32 -4.43 22.94
C ALA A 330 29.16 -4.04 22.01
N SER A 331 28.74 -4.92 21.09
CA SER A 331 27.58 -4.73 20.23
C SER A 331 26.28 -4.69 21.05
N LEU A 332 26.16 -5.50 22.09
CA LEU A 332 25.01 -5.46 23.02
C LEU A 332 24.91 -4.11 23.70
N ARG A 333 26.00 -3.62 24.29
CA ARG A 333 26.00 -2.26 24.91
C ARG A 333 25.62 -1.18 23.91
N SER A 334 26.13 -1.25 22.68
CA SER A 334 25.72 -0.31 21.62
C SER A 334 24.22 -0.38 21.32
N SER A 335 23.61 -1.58 21.33
CA SER A 335 22.17 -1.73 21.14
C SER A 335 21.36 -1.20 22.32
N GLU A 336 21.85 -1.37 23.56
CA GLU A 336 21.24 -0.84 24.77
C GLU A 336 21.21 0.70 24.77
N GLU A 337 22.32 1.33 24.42
CA GLU A 337 22.40 2.80 24.29
C GLU A 337 21.53 3.31 23.13
N SER A 338 21.47 2.59 22.01
CA SER A 338 20.58 2.94 20.90
C SER A 338 19.11 2.85 21.30
N ALA A 339 18.73 1.85 22.09
CA ALA A 339 17.35 1.74 22.60
C ALA A 339 17.01 2.86 23.59
N ALA A 340 17.96 3.26 24.44
CA ALA A 340 17.78 4.40 25.32
C ALA A 340 17.60 5.71 24.54
N ALA A 341 18.46 5.96 23.55
CA ALA A 341 18.37 7.12 22.66
C ALA A 341 17.01 7.16 21.91
N THR A 342 16.55 6.01 21.42
CA THR A 342 15.23 5.92 20.78
C THR A 342 14.10 6.33 21.73
N LYS A 343 14.16 5.94 23.00
CA LYS A 343 13.15 6.34 24.01
C LYS A 343 13.21 7.83 24.31
N GLU A 344 14.39 8.43 24.36
CA GLU A 344 14.57 9.88 24.49
C GLU A 344 14.00 10.64 23.28
N ASP A 345 14.28 10.15 22.07
CA ASP A 345 13.73 10.70 20.82
C ASP A 345 12.20 10.63 20.78
N ILE A 346 11.61 9.54 21.29
CA ILE A 346 10.16 9.40 21.41
C ILE A 346 9.59 10.50 22.31
N GLN A 347 10.18 10.71 23.49
CA GLN A 347 9.74 11.75 24.43
C GLN A 347 9.84 13.15 23.81
N LEU A 348 10.96 13.44 23.16
CA LEU A 348 11.17 14.71 22.47
C LEU A 348 10.15 14.92 21.34
N ASN A 349 9.93 13.90 20.52
CA ASN A 349 9.00 13.96 19.39
C ASN A 349 7.56 14.21 19.85
N VAL A 350 7.07 13.47 20.86
CA VAL A 350 5.74 13.68 21.45
C VAL A 350 5.59 15.11 21.96
N ARG A 351 6.60 15.60 22.68
CA ARG A 351 6.58 16.97 23.21
C ARG A 351 6.52 18.01 22.09
N GLN A 352 7.30 17.82 21.03
CA GLN A 352 7.29 18.72 19.87
C GLN A 352 5.93 18.75 19.18
N GLN A 353 5.33 17.59 18.92
CA GLN A 353 4.02 17.53 18.26
C GLN A 353 2.91 18.08 19.16
N PHE A 354 2.95 17.83 20.45
CA PHE A 354 2.00 18.40 21.41
C PHE A 354 2.06 19.93 21.45
N LEU A 355 3.26 20.50 21.51
CA LEU A 355 3.43 21.96 21.52
C LEU A 355 3.02 22.57 20.18
N SER A 356 3.29 21.89 19.06
CA SER A 356 2.85 22.31 17.73
C SER A 356 1.31 22.33 17.61
N LEU A 357 0.64 21.31 18.15
CA LEU A 357 -0.83 21.25 18.18
C LEU A 357 -1.41 22.39 19.02
N GLN A 358 -0.86 22.63 20.21
CA GLN A 358 -1.30 23.71 21.08
C GLN A 358 -1.10 25.11 20.44
N ALA A 359 0.02 25.30 19.72
CA ALA A 359 0.27 26.55 19.00
C ALA A 359 -0.72 26.71 17.81
N ALA A 360 -0.96 25.63 17.06
CA ALA A 360 -1.91 25.64 15.94
C ALA A 360 -3.34 25.95 16.41
N GLU A 361 -3.76 25.40 17.56
CA GLU A 361 -5.07 25.69 18.17
C GLU A 361 -5.22 27.19 18.50
N LYS A 362 -4.21 27.78 19.14
CA LYS A 362 -4.23 29.23 19.42
C LYS A 362 -4.25 30.08 18.15
N ASN A 363 -3.56 29.63 17.11
CA ASN A 363 -3.55 30.32 15.82
C ASN A 363 -4.95 30.34 15.17
N ILE A 364 -5.73 29.24 15.27
CA ILE A 364 -7.12 29.24 14.79
C ILE A 364 -7.95 30.33 15.46
N GLN A 365 -7.85 30.43 16.80
CA GLN A 365 -8.60 31.45 17.54
C GLN A 365 -8.22 32.88 17.13
N THR A 366 -6.92 33.12 16.90
CA THR A 366 -6.41 34.42 16.50
C THR A 366 -6.81 34.78 15.05
N THR A 367 -6.64 33.84 14.13
CA THR A 367 -6.96 34.05 12.70
C THR A 367 -8.45 34.14 12.45
N SER A 368 -9.29 33.39 13.19
CA SER A 368 -10.76 33.55 13.12
C SER A 368 -11.20 34.94 13.48
N LYS A 369 -10.64 35.54 14.56
CA LYS A 369 -10.95 36.95 14.91
C LYS A 369 -10.43 37.94 13.88
N ALA A 370 -9.26 37.63 13.27
CA ALA A 370 -8.72 38.48 12.22
C ALA A 370 -9.62 38.50 10.97
N VAL A 371 -10.23 37.35 10.61
CA VAL A 371 -11.22 37.27 9.52
C VAL A 371 -12.42 38.13 9.85
N GLU A 372 -13.03 38.00 11.03
CA GLU A 372 -14.19 38.80 11.45
C GLU A 372 -13.90 40.29 11.37
N GLN A 373 -12.73 40.73 11.85
CA GLN A 373 -12.33 42.14 11.78
C GLN A 373 -12.05 42.62 10.37
N ALA A 374 -11.43 41.82 9.53
CA ALA A 374 -11.13 42.16 8.15
C ALA A 374 -12.41 42.21 7.27
N GLU A 375 -13.38 41.37 7.53
CA GLU A 375 -14.70 41.41 6.87
C GLU A 375 -15.44 42.73 7.17
N GLU A 376 -15.41 43.15 8.43
CA GLU A 376 -16.06 44.43 8.82
C GLU A 376 -15.28 45.64 8.28
N ASP A 377 -13.91 45.62 8.31
CA ASP A 377 -13.08 46.68 7.73
C ASP A 377 -13.34 46.84 6.22
N TYR A 378 -13.39 45.74 5.49
CA TYR A 378 -13.71 45.76 4.06
C TYR A 378 -15.12 46.33 3.78
N LYS A 379 -16.11 45.89 4.53
CA LYS A 379 -17.48 46.41 4.40
C LYS A 379 -17.57 47.90 4.70
N ILE A 380 -16.88 48.38 5.75
CA ILE A 380 -16.82 49.82 6.08
C ILE A 380 -16.12 50.61 4.95
N ALA A 381 -14.97 50.12 4.46
CA ALA A 381 -14.23 50.76 3.37
C ALA A 381 -15.09 50.87 2.09
N GLN A 382 -15.83 49.83 1.74
CA GLN A 382 -16.72 49.78 0.58
C GLN A 382 -17.87 50.83 0.72
N VAL A 383 -18.51 50.91 1.89
CA VAL A 383 -19.57 51.88 2.16
C VAL A 383 -19.04 53.31 2.12
N ARG A 384 -17.88 53.57 2.75
CA ARG A 384 -17.25 54.92 2.76
C ARG A 384 -16.81 55.35 1.37
N TYR A 385 -16.25 54.44 0.57
CA TYR A 385 -15.89 54.71 -0.83
C TYR A 385 -17.14 55.04 -1.68
N SER A 386 -18.21 54.27 -1.54
CA SER A 386 -19.46 54.52 -2.25
C SER A 386 -20.12 55.87 -1.86
N ALA A 387 -19.91 56.30 -0.61
CA ALA A 387 -20.34 57.62 -0.12
C ALA A 387 -19.40 58.77 -0.52
N GLY A 388 -18.29 58.48 -1.20
CA GLY A 388 -17.32 59.50 -1.65
C GLY A 388 -16.42 60.08 -0.53
N VAL A 389 -16.35 59.44 0.64
CA VAL A 389 -15.58 59.88 1.81
C VAL A 389 -14.30 59.11 2.04
N ASP A 390 -14.00 58.16 1.17
CA ASP A 390 -12.76 57.36 1.21
C ASP A 390 -12.17 57.12 -0.20
N THR A 391 -10.95 56.59 -0.24
CA THR A 391 -10.19 56.42 -1.49
C THR A 391 -10.38 55.03 -2.09
N ASN A 392 -10.14 54.91 -3.40
CA ASN A 392 -10.02 53.61 -4.10
C ASN A 392 -8.96 52.68 -3.43
N LEU A 393 -7.84 53.27 -3.00
CA LEU A 393 -6.77 52.54 -2.33
C LEU A 393 -7.24 51.88 -1.03
N SER A 394 -8.09 52.58 -0.23
CA SER A 394 -8.58 52.02 1.04
C SER A 394 -9.43 50.76 0.84
N VAL A 395 -10.25 50.71 -0.23
CA VAL A 395 -11.06 49.53 -0.56
C VAL A 395 -10.15 48.35 -0.99
N MET A 396 -9.14 48.65 -1.83
CA MET A 396 -8.18 47.61 -2.29
C MET A 396 -7.35 47.05 -1.13
N ASP A 397 -6.87 47.94 -0.23
CA ASP A 397 -6.13 47.52 0.99
C ASP A 397 -7.00 46.66 1.91
N ALA A 398 -8.24 47.04 2.13
CA ALA A 398 -9.17 46.28 2.95
C ALA A 398 -9.47 44.89 2.33
N GLN A 399 -9.63 44.82 1.00
CA GLN A 399 -9.82 43.56 0.27
C GLN A 399 -8.59 42.64 0.37
N GLU A 400 -7.38 43.21 0.23
CA GLU A 400 -6.13 42.43 0.40
C GLU A 400 -5.98 41.88 1.81
N LYS A 401 -6.29 42.69 2.84
CA LYS A 401 -6.29 42.24 4.24
C LYS A 401 -7.30 41.12 4.49
N LEU A 402 -8.51 41.24 3.91
CA LEU A 402 -9.53 40.20 4.03
C LEU A 402 -9.08 38.89 3.37
N THR A 403 -8.56 38.95 2.16
CA THR A 403 -8.02 37.80 1.44
C THR A 403 -6.88 37.13 2.23
N SER A 404 -5.96 37.94 2.78
CA SER A 404 -4.87 37.48 3.61
C SER A 404 -5.36 36.83 4.92
N ALA A 405 -6.33 37.45 5.60
CA ALA A 405 -6.91 36.91 6.84
C ALA A 405 -7.59 35.56 6.60
N ARG A 406 -8.39 35.42 5.55
CA ARG A 406 -9.04 34.13 5.17
C ARG A 406 -8.03 33.08 4.78
N THR A 407 -6.99 33.43 4.01
CA THR A 407 -5.87 32.54 3.67
C THR A 407 -5.20 32.02 4.95
N ASN A 408 -4.84 32.90 5.88
CA ASN A 408 -4.23 32.53 7.13
C ASN A 408 -5.13 31.64 8.00
N TYR A 409 -6.42 31.86 7.98
CA TYR A 409 -7.39 31.05 8.72
C TYR A 409 -7.47 29.60 8.18
N TYR A 410 -7.58 29.41 6.87
CA TYR A 410 -7.61 28.07 6.28
C TYR A 410 -6.27 27.34 6.45
N THR A 411 -5.16 28.06 6.34
CA THR A 411 -3.83 27.51 6.66
C THR A 411 -3.71 27.14 8.15
N ALA A 412 -4.30 27.91 9.07
CA ALA A 412 -4.31 27.55 10.49
C ALA A 412 -5.15 26.29 10.75
N LEU A 413 -6.30 26.13 10.09
CA LEU A 413 -7.11 24.90 10.16
C LEU A 413 -6.35 23.69 9.63
N TYR A 414 -5.67 23.82 8.49
CA TYR A 414 -4.82 22.78 7.93
C TYR A 414 -3.70 22.38 8.92
N ASN A 415 -2.97 23.36 9.44
CA ASN A 415 -1.88 23.13 10.39
C ASN A 415 -2.37 22.43 11.66
N TYR A 416 -3.55 22.78 12.15
CA TYR A 416 -4.14 22.13 13.32
C TYR A 416 -4.46 20.66 13.06
N ASN A 417 -5.19 20.36 11.98
CA ASN A 417 -5.57 18.98 11.63
C ASN A 417 -4.35 18.10 11.33
N THR A 418 -3.34 18.67 10.68
CA THR A 418 -2.08 17.99 10.40
C THR A 418 -1.26 17.75 11.68
N SER A 419 -1.20 18.75 12.59
CA SER A 419 -0.52 18.59 13.89
C SER A 419 -1.21 17.57 14.78
N LYS A 420 -2.55 17.47 14.73
CA LYS A 420 -3.31 16.42 15.41
C LYS A 420 -2.92 15.05 14.88
N ALA A 421 -2.92 14.86 13.57
CA ALA A 421 -2.50 13.60 12.96
C ALA A 421 -1.02 13.27 13.25
N ALA A 422 -0.14 14.28 13.32
CA ALA A 422 1.26 14.11 13.69
C ALA A 422 1.43 13.68 15.15
N LEU A 423 0.62 14.21 16.06
CA LEU A 423 0.60 13.81 17.48
C LEU A 423 0.08 12.36 17.62
N ASP A 424 -0.98 11.99 16.90
CA ASP A 424 -1.50 10.61 16.88
C ASP A 424 -0.42 9.62 16.44
N LYS A 425 0.33 9.95 15.39
CA LYS A 425 1.49 9.17 14.95
C LYS A 425 2.60 9.16 16.01
N ALA A 426 2.91 10.32 16.61
CA ALA A 426 3.97 10.43 17.64
C ALA A 426 3.64 9.62 18.90
N MET A 427 2.37 9.46 19.22
CA MET A 427 1.90 8.58 20.31
C MET A 427 1.90 7.10 19.92
N GLY A 428 1.98 6.76 18.63
CA GLY A 428 1.92 5.38 18.20
C GLY A 428 0.52 4.77 18.32
N ILE A 429 -0.53 5.55 18.04
CA ILE A 429 -1.92 5.06 18.14
C ILE A 429 -2.12 3.91 17.14
N PRO A 430 -2.51 2.71 17.61
CA PRO A 430 -2.63 1.53 16.75
C PRO A 430 -3.67 1.74 15.65
N ILE A 431 -3.39 1.15 14.50
CA ILE A 431 -4.33 1.13 13.39
C ILE A 431 -5.03 -0.23 13.42
N ASP A 432 -6.36 -0.22 13.39
CA ASP A 432 -7.21 -1.41 13.55
C ASP A 432 -7.24 -2.23 12.24
N ILE A 433 -6.05 -2.67 11.80
CA ILE A 433 -5.87 -3.57 10.67
C ILE A 433 -5.18 -4.82 11.18
N ASP A 434 -5.79 -5.99 10.96
CA ASP A 434 -5.26 -7.30 11.34
C ASP A 434 -3.81 -7.48 10.87
N VAL A 435 -2.87 -7.46 11.82
CA VAL A 435 -1.47 -7.78 11.61
C VAL A 435 -1.11 -8.94 12.51
N PRO A 436 -0.47 -9.99 12.01
CA PRO A 436 0.04 -11.06 12.86
C PRO A 436 1.05 -10.49 13.86
N ARG A 437 0.75 -10.60 15.15
CA ARG A 437 1.58 -10.04 16.22
C ARG A 437 2.29 -11.15 16.97
N TYR A 438 3.61 -11.01 17.08
CA TYR A 438 4.55 -11.66 18.02
C TYR A 438 4.60 -13.20 18.07
N VAL A 439 5.69 -13.76 17.58
CA VAL A 439 6.12 -15.12 17.91
C VAL A 439 7.03 -15.04 19.13
N SER A 440 6.59 -15.59 20.27
CA SER A 440 7.52 -15.82 21.38
C SER A 440 8.51 -16.94 20.99
N ALA A 441 9.80 -16.64 21.08
CA ALA A 441 10.86 -17.63 20.84
C ALA A 441 10.77 -18.85 21.77
N GLN A 442 10.09 -18.73 22.91
CA GLN A 442 9.99 -19.76 23.94
C GLN A 442 8.90 -20.82 23.68
N GLN A 443 7.94 -20.59 22.76
CA GLN A 443 6.77 -21.46 22.64
C GLN A 443 6.97 -22.75 21.81
N ASN A 444 8.11 -22.92 21.14
CA ASN A 444 8.30 -24.06 20.25
C ASN A 444 9.45 -24.96 20.67
N GLY A 445 9.20 -25.83 21.61
CA GLY A 445 9.94 -27.06 21.82
C GLY A 445 9.65 -28.05 20.68
N ASP A 446 10.14 -27.78 19.47
CA ASP A 446 10.00 -28.72 18.36
C ASP A 446 10.76 -30.01 18.69
N SER A 447 10.04 -31.12 18.86
CA SER A 447 10.65 -32.42 18.96
C SER A 447 11.32 -32.75 17.61
N PRO A 448 12.41 -33.55 17.58
CA PRO A 448 13.05 -33.97 16.34
C PRO A 448 12.09 -34.60 15.31
N LYS A 449 11.00 -35.24 15.79
CA LYS A 449 9.92 -35.77 14.92
C LYS A 449 9.08 -34.68 14.24
N ALA A 450 8.82 -33.59 14.94
CA ALA A 450 8.08 -32.44 14.37
C ALA A 450 8.95 -31.73 13.32
N ALA A 451 10.25 -31.55 13.60
CA ALA A 451 11.20 -30.95 12.64
C ALA A 451 11.30 -31.78 11.36
N LEU A 452 11.34 -33.11 11.47
CA LEU A 452 11.37 -34.03 10.32
C LEU A 452 10.05 -33.96 9.51
N LYS A 453 8.92 -33.95 10.19
CA LYS A 453 7.59 -33.80 9.55
C LYS A 453 7.47 -32.49 8.80
N ASN A 454 7.86 -31.37 9.39
CA ASN A 454 7.81 -30.04 8.78
C ASN A 454 8.79 -29.91 7.61
N ALA A 455 9.96 -30.55 7.66
CA ALA A 455 10.92 -30.59 6.55
C ALA A 455 10.39 -31.39 5.34
N LEU A 456 9.61 -32.45 5.57
CA LEU A 456 9.08 -33.31 4.51
C LEU A 456 7.78 -32.80 3.87
N LEU A 457 7.00 -31.99 4.57
CA LEU A 457 5.65 -31.63 4.14
C LEU A 457 5.54 -30.25 3.47
N HIS A 458 6.59 -29.45 3.39
CA HIS A 458 6.53 -28.05 2.87
C HIS A 458 5.39 -27.21 3.49
N GLU A 459 4.96 -27.53 4.70
CA GLU A 459 3.84 -26.82 5.33
C GLU A 459 4.26 -25.40 5.73
N GLU A 460 3.55 -24.42 5.20
CA GLU A 460 3.39 -23.08 5.78
C GLU A 460 2.99 -23.21 7.25
N LEU A 461 3.24 -22.17 8.06
CA LEU A 461 2.84 -22.09 9.47
C LEU A 461 1.48 -22.77 9.69
N THR A 462 1.39 -23.72 10.60
CA THR A 462 0.13 -24.40 10.87
C THR A 462 -0.91 -23.40 11.37
N LYS A 463 -2.21 -23.65 11.11
CA LYS A 463 -3.31 -22.77 11.57
C LYS A 463 -3.28 -22.54 13.08
N ASP A 464 -2.72 -23.45 13.86
CA ASP A 464 -2.56 -23.31 15.31
C ASP A 464 -1.38 -22.39 15.69
N GLU A 465 -0.31 -22.35 14.90
CA GLU A 465 0.78 -21.39 15.04
C GLU A 465 0.33 -19.98 14.62
N GLU A 466 -0.45 -19.85 13.55
CA GLU A 466 -1.10 -18.60 13.16
C GLU A 466 -2.08 -18.09 14.21
N LYS A 467 -2.81 -18.99 14.87
CA LYS A 467 -3.75 -18.65 15.94
C LYS A 467 -3.02 -18.20 17.21
N ALA A 468 -1.93 -18.86 17.58
CA ALA A 468 -1.07 -18.47 18.70
C ALA A 468 -0.42 -17.09 18.48
N LEU A 469 -0.08 -16.75 17.23
CA LEU A 469 0.40 -15.44 16.81
C LEU A 469 -0.64 -14.31 16.98
N ARG A 470 -1.93 -14.65 16.86
CA ARG A 470 -3.05 -13.72 17.00
C ARG A 470 -3.47 -13.46 18.46
N GLU A 471 -3.12 -14.33 19.40
CA GLU A 471 -3.63 -14.28 20.78
C GLU A 471 -2.80 -13.45 21.76
N VAL A 472 -1.60 -12.99 21.39
CA VAL A 472 -0.81 -12.09 22.26
C VAL A 472 -1.28 -10.64 22.07
N LYS A 473 -2.39 -10.28 22.70
CA LYS A 473 -2.80 -8.88 22.85
C LYS A 473 -1.93 -8.24 23.94
N PRO A 474 -1.22 -7.15 23.65
CA PRO A 474 -0.66 -6.33 24.74
C PRO A 474 -1.83 -5.78 25.56
N THR A 475 -1.85 -6.09 26.84
CA THR A 475 -2.82 -5.53 27.78
C THR A 475 -2.47 -4.07 28.03
N ILE A 476 -2.90 -3.19 27.13
CA ILE A 476 -2.75 -1.75 27.28
C ILE A 476 -3.84 -1.29 28.24
N LYS A 477 -3.47 -1.09 29.49
CA LYS A 477 -4.33 -0.47 30.50
C LYS A 477 -4.11 1.05 30.45
N ILE A 478 -4.93 1.77 29.68
CA ILE A 478 -4.90 3.22 29.70
C ILE A 478 -6.30 3.75 30.01
N ALA A 479 -6.36 4.79 30.86
CA ALA A 479 -7.61 5.43 31.25
C ALA A 479 -8.37 6.00 30.05
N ALA A 480 -7.66 6.55 29.04
CA ALA A 480 -8.26 7.07 27.80
C ALA A 480 -8.86 5.98 26.90
N ALA A 481 -8.28 4.78 26.86
CA ALA A 481 -8.88 3.64 26.16
C ALA A 481 -10.18 3.19 26.85
N LYS A 482 -10.27 3.33 28.18
CA LYS A 482 -11.50 3.05 28.92
C LYS A 482 -12.62 4.04 28.60
N GLU A 483 -12.32 5.31 28.37
CA GLU A 483 -13.32 6.30 27.98
C GLU A 483 -13.76 6.13 26.52
N ALA A 484 -12.86 5.82 25.61
CA ALA A 484 -13.19 5.50 24.21
C ALA A 484 -13.98 4.19 24.11
N ASP A 485 -13.64 3.17 24.88
CA ASP A 485 -14.41 1.92 24.98
C ASP A 485 -15.74 2.11 25.71
N ALA A 486 -15.82 3.00 26.70
CA ALA A 486 -17.07 3.38 27.33
C ALA A 486 -17.97 4.19 26.40
N GLN A 487 -17.43 5.10 25.57
CA GLN A 487 -18.17 5.79 24.53
C GLN A 487 -18.58 4.86 23.36
N LYS A 488 -17.72 3.93 22.94
CA LYS A 488 -18.10 2.86 22.00
C LYS A 488 -19.16 1.92 22.57
N ALA A 489 -19.09 1.61 23.86
CA ALA A 489 -20.10 0.80 24.53
C ALA A 489 -21.42 1.55 24.74
N ALA A 490 -21.37 2.87 24.99
CA ALA A 490 -22.57 3.73 25.09
C ALA A 490 -23.24 3.96 23.72
N ASN A 491 -22.47 3.97 22.63
CA ASN A 491 -22.96 4.08 21.26
C ASN A 491 -23.19 2.72 20.57
N ALA A 492 -22.90 1.61 21.24
CA ALA A 492 -23.16 0.29 20.69
C ALA A 492 -24.67 0.07 20.52
N PRO A 493 -25.15 -0.28 19.34
CA PRO A 493 -26.56 -0.49 19.10
C PRO A 493 -27.10 -1.58 20.03
N THR A 494 -28.18 -1.26 20.74
CA THR A 494 -28.85 -2.17 21.68
C THR A 494 -29.22 -3.50 21.01
N ALA A 495 -29.42 -4.55 21.82
CA ALA A 495 -29.80 -5.87 21.29
C ALA A 495 -31.06 -5.80 20.40
N GLU A 496 -31.97 -4.86 20.69
CA GLU A 496 -33.16 -4.58 19.86
C GLU A 496 -32.80 -3.93 18.52
N GLN A 497 -31.87 -2.97 18.49
CA GLN A 497 -31.40 -2.34 17.26
C GLN A 497 -30.63 -3.32 16.35
N LYS A 498 -29.83 -4.24 16.95
CA LYS A 498 -29.16 -5.33 16.21
C LYS A 498 -30.18 -6.35 15.67
N LYS A 499 -31.27 -6.58 16.37
CA LYS A 499 -32.35 -7.48 15.93
C LYS A 499 -33.14 -6.84 14.78
N ALA A 500 -33.48 -5.55 14.91
CA ALA A 500 -34.15 -4.76 13.88
C ALA A 500 -33.29 -4.64 12.61
N ALA A 501 -31.98 -4.39 12.74
CA ALA A 501 -31.06 -4.35 11.60
C ALA A 501 -30.94 -5.70 10.89
N LYS A 502 -30.88 -6.82 11.64
CA LYS A 502 -30.91 -8.18 11.04
C LYS A 502 -32.23 -8.51 10.36
N GLU A 503 -33.36 -8.04 10.88
CA GLU A 503 -34.68 -8.22 10.25
C GLU A 503 -34.81 -7.36 8.99
N ALA A 504 -34.29 -6.11 9.01
CA ALA A 504 -34.25 -5.25 7.84
C ALA A 504 -33.33 -5.82 6.74
N GLU A 505 -32.18 -6.37 7.09
CA GLU A 505 -31.28 -7.04 6.14
C GLU A 505 -31.92 -8.30 5.51
N LYS A 506 -32.65 -9.09 6.33
CA LYS A 506 -33.41 -10.25 5.80
C LYS A 506 -34.54 -9.81 4.89
N ALA A 507 -35.23 -8.72 5.20
CA ALA A 507 -36.29 -8.17 4.37
C ALA A 507 -35.73 -7.65 3.03
N ALA A 508 -34.65 -6.90 3.06
CA ALA A 508 -33.96 -6.41 1.86
C ALA A 508 -33.43 -7.55 0.97
N LYS A 509 -32.85 -8.60 1.55
CA LYS A 509 -32.43 -9.81 0.81
C LYS A 509 -33.60 -10.55 0.18
N LYS A 510 -34.77 -10.57 0.84
CA LYS A 510 -35.98 -11.21 0.31
C LYS A 510 -36.57 -10.40 -0.84
N GLU A 511 -36.54 -9.08 -0.74
CA GLU A 511 -36.99 -8.14 -1.77
C GLU A 511 -36.09 -8.18 -3.01
N ALA A 512 -34.76 -8.15 -2.80
CA ALA A 512 -33.77 -8.30 -3.88
C ALA A 512 -33.93 -9.63 -4.63
N LYS A 513 -34.21 -10.73 -3.90
CA LYS A 513 -34.44 -12.05 -4.50
C LYS A 513 -35.77 -12.14 -5.26
N ALA A 514 -36.80 -11.41 -4.81
CA ALA A 514 -38.08 -11.29 -5.52
C ALA A 514 -37.93 -10.46 -6.80
N LYS A 515 -37.15 -9.34 -6.74
CA LYS A 515 -36.88 -8.48 -7.88
C LYS A 515 -36.05 -9.19 -8.96
N ALA A 516 -35.01 -9.91 -8.56
CA ALA A 516 -34.20 -10.72 -9.48
C ALA A 516 -35.04 -11.87 -10.14
N LYS A 517 -36.01 -12.45 -9.42
CA LYS A 517 -36.89 -13.46 -9.96
C LYS A 517 -37.94 -12.88 -10.95
N ALA A 518 -38.37 -11.65 -10.72
CA ALA A 518 -39.25 -10.92 -11.62
C ALA A 518 -38.54 -10.52 -12.92
N GLU A 519 -37.29 -9.99 -12.79
CA GLU A 519 -36.45 -9.65 -13.93
C GLU A 519 -36.09 -10.87 -14.80
N ALA A 520 -35.75 -12.01 -14.15
CA ALA A 520 -35.50 -13.25 -14.87
C ALA A 520 -36.74 -13.80 -15.59
N LYS A 521 -37.93 -13.53 -15.05
CA LYS A 521 -39.20 -13.91 -15.72
C LYS A 521 -39.50 -13.02 -16.91
N ALA A 522 -39.28 -11.71 -16.76
CA ALA A 522 -39.46 -10.73 -17.85
C ALA A 522 -38.44 -10.97 -18.99
N ALA A 523 -37.17 -11.26 -18.68
CA ALA A 523 -36.17 -11.62 -19.68
C ALA A 523 -36.53 -12.93 -20.44
N LYS A 524 -37.14 -13.90 -19.75
CA LYS A 524 -37.60 -15.12 -20.41
C LYS A 524 -38.80 -14.88 -21.34
N GLU A 525 -39.70 -13.98 -20.98
CA GLU A 525 -40.83 -13.57 -21.83
C GLU A 525 -40.37 -12.77 -23.05
N GLN A 526 -39.40 -11.86 -22.85
CA GLN A 526 -38.78 -11.14 -23.96
C GLN A 526 -38.05 -12.07 -24.93
N ALA A 527 -37.25 -13.00 -24.44
CA ALA A 527 -36.56 -13.98 -25.29
C ALA A 527 -37.54 -14.87 -26.06
N LYS A 528 -38.73 -15.16 -25.48
CA LYS A 528 -39.79 -15.93 -26.13
C LYS A 528 -40.49 -15.12 -27.23
N ALA A 529 -40.71 -13.82 -26.99
CA ALA A 529 -41.30 -12.91 -27.97
C ALA A 529 -40.32 -12.65 -29.16
N GLU A 530 -39.03 -12.51 -28.89
CA GLU A 530 -38.02 -12.39 -29.94
C GLU A 530 -37.85 -13.65 -30.78
N ALA A 531 -37.93 -14.83 -30.15
CA ALA A 531 -37.89 -16.09 -30.87
C ALA A 531 -39.15 -16.29 -31.77
N GLN A 532 -40.31 -15.82 -31.28
CA GLN A 532 -41.56 -15.86 -32.06
C GLN A 532 -41.48 -14.86 -33.24
N ALA A 533 -41.00 -13.65 -33.01
CA ALA A 533 -40.82 -12.64 -34.06
C ALA A 533 -39.81 -13.10 -35.16
N LYS A 534 -38.75 -13.79 -34.77
CA LYS A 534 -37.81 -14.39 -35.72
C LYS A 534 -38.44 -15.52 -36.55
N ALA A 535 -39.24 -16.35 -35.91
CA ALA A 535 -39.97 -17.43 -36.64
C ALA A 535 -41.03 -16.88 -37.61
N ASP A 536 -41.69 -15.78 -37.23
CA ASP A 536 -42.68 -15.11 -38.09
C ASP A 536 -42.01 -14.35 -39.23
N ALA A 537 -40.82 -13.75 -39.03
CA ALA A 537 -40.00 -13.13 -40.07
C ALA A 537 -39.47 -14.19 -41.08
N GLU A 538 -39.01 -15.34 -40.62
CA GLU A 538 -38.55 -16.44 -41.47
C GLU A 538 -39.71 -17.05 -42.31
N LYS A 539 -40.93 -17.09 -41.73
CA LYS A 539 -42.12 -17.47 -42.48
C LYS A 539 -42.50 -16.45 -43.55
N ALA A 540 -42.40 -15.15 -43.22
CA ALA A 540 -42.67 -14.09 -44.18
C ALA A 540 -41.63 -14.06 -45.32
N GLU A 541 -40.35 -14.31 -45.03
CA GLU A 541 -39.28 -14.40 -46.04
C GLU A 541 -39.48 -15.63 -46.97
N LYS A 542 -39.87 -16.76 -46.43
CA LYS A 542 -40.23 -17.96 -47.22
C LYS A 542 -41.48 -17.75 -48.08
N ALA A 543 -42.46 -17.00 -47.60
CA ALA A 543 -43.66 -16.64 -48.38
C ALA A 543 -43.32 -15.65 -49.51
N ALA A 544 -42.44 -14.65 -49.23
CA ALA A 544 -41.98 -13.71 -50.24
C ALA A 544 -41.12 -14.39 -51.34
N ALA A 545 -40.27 -15.35 -50.95
CA ALA A 545 -39.50 -16.15 -51.89
C ALA A 545 -40.37 -17.04 -52.79
N ALA A 546 -41.46 -17.57 -52.23
CA ALA A 546 -42.45 -18.37 -52.99
C ALA A 546 -43.24 -17.53 -53.99
N ASP A 547 -43.56 -16.27 -53.62
CA ASP A 547 -44.26 -15.34 -54.54
C ASP A 547 -43.31 -14.77 -55.62
N ALA A 548 -42.02 -14.55 -55.28
CA ALA A 548 -41.02 -14.19 -56.28
C ALA A 548 -40.78 -15.31 -57.31
N ALA A 549 -40.77 -16.57 -56.87
CA ALA A 549 -40.67 -17.72 -57.75
C ALA A 549 -41.88 -17.88 -58.66
N LYS A 550 -43.07 -17.53 -58.20
CA LYS A 550 -44.30 -17.49 -59.00
C LYS A 550 -44.31 -16.36 -60.04
N THR A 551 -43.66 -15.23 -59.71
CA THR A 551 -43.59 -14.09 -60.60
C THR A 551 -42.53 -14.32 -61.70
N GLN A 552 -41.44 -15.01 -61.41
CA GLN A 552 -40.42 -15.42 -62.40
C GLN A 552 -41.00 -16.49 -63.39
N ALA A 553 -41.77 -17.42 -62.90
CA ALA A 553 -42.44 -18.41 -63.75
C ALA A 553 -43.52 -17.82 -64.67
N LYS A 554 -43.99 -16.60 -64.41
CA LYS A 554 -44.95 -15.85 -65.27
C LYS A 554 -44.28 -14.95 -66.28
N GLN A 555 -43.00 -14.65 -66.15
CA GLN A 555 -42.22 -13.86 -67.12
C GLN A 555 -41.51 -14.69 -68.20
N GLU A 556 -41.40 -16.01 -68.02
CA GLU A 556 -40.82 -16.92 -69.03
C GLU A 556 -41.81 -17.42 -70.11
N ALA A 557 -43.10 -16.94 -70.09
CA ALA A 557 -44.12 -17.36 -71.00
C ALA A 557 -44.75 -16.18 -71.81
N ALA A 558 -43.96 -15.43 -72.56
CA ALA A 558 -44.45 -14.60 -73.68
C ALA A 558 -43.32 -14.25 -74.66
N PRO A 559 -43.59 -14.29 -75.96
CA PRO A 559 -42.56 -14.39 -76.95
C PRO A 559 -42.02 -13.02 -77.43
N ALA A 560 -40.87 -13.15 -78.09
CA ALA A 560 -40.13 -12.09 -78.75
C ALA A 560 -40.92 -11.36 -79.84
N GLU A 561 -40.74 -10.04 -79.92
CA GLU A 561 -40.61 -9.29 -81.20
C GLU A 561 -40.06 -7.88 -80.93
N ASN A 562 -38.93 -7.65 -81.37
CA ASN A 562 -38.46 -6.76 -82.44
C ASN A 562 -38.18 -5.27 -82.15
N VAL A 563 -37.01 -4.86 -82.55
CA VAL A 563 -36.61 -3.67 -83.28
C VAL A 563 -35.97 -2.51 -82.45
N GLN A 564 -34.66 -2.49 -82.60
CA GLN A 564 -33.74 -1.45 -83.18
C GLN A 564 -33.93 0.05 -82.76
N GLN A 565 -32.73 0.62 -82.60
CA GLN A 565 -32.34 2.04 -82.80
C GLN A 565 -32.54 2.98 -81.60
N GLU A 566 -31.65 3.82 -81.21
CA GLU A 566 -30.47 4.52 -81.77
C GLU A 566 -29.73 5.12 -80.54
N SER A 567 -28.46 4.89 -80.47
CA SER A 567 -27.33 5.82 -80.57
C SER A 567 -27.38 7.21 -79.92
N THR A 568 -26.28 7.46 -79.29
CA THR A 568 -25.45 8.67 -79.27
C THR A 568 -25.53 9.61 -78.07
N ASN A 569 -24.31 9.77 -77.61
CA ASN A 569 -23.65 11.01 -77.10
C ASN A 569 -24.04 11.58 -75.77
N VAL A 570 -23.18 12.06 -75.02
CA VAL A 570 -21.84 12.65 -75.03
C VAL A 570 -21.43 12.89 -73.61
N GLU A 571 -20.30 12.50 -73.22
CA GLU A 571 -19.20 13.17 -72.52
C GLU A 571 -19.41 14.51 -71.83
N ALA A 572 -18.62 14.57 -70.78
CA ALA A 572 -17.98 15.78 -70.22
C ALA A 572 -18.85 16.52 -69.15
N GLU A 573 -18.36 16.88 -68.05
CA GLU A 573 -17.20 17.55 -67.48
C GLU A 573 -17.36 17.51 -65.97
N LEU A 574 -16.36 17.12 -65.23
CA LEU A 574 -15.32 17.88 -64.56
C LEU A 574 -15.80 18.95 -63.55
N ALA A 575 -15.36 18.68 -62.35
CA ALA A 575 -14.81 19.62 -61.38
C ALA A 575 -15.76 20.62 -60.64
N GLY A 576 -15.65 20.49 -59.37
CA GLY A 576 -16.04 21.46 -58.37
C GLY A 576 -15.83 20.91 -57.00
#